data_6224adae11867457b3e9a06554b8a43d
#
_entry.id   6224adae11867457b3e9a06554b8a43d
#
_cell.length_a   1.000
_cell.length_b   1.000
_cell.length_c   1.000
_cell.angle_alpha   90.00
_cell.angle_beta   90.00
_cell.angle_gamma   90.00
#
_symmetry.space_group_name_H-M   'P 1'
#
loop_
_entity.id
_entity.type
_entity.pdbx_description
1 polymer ?
#
loop_
_entity_poly.entity_id
_entity_poly.type
_entity_poly.pdbx_seq_one_letter_code
_entity_poly.pdbx_strand_id
1 'polypeptide(L)'
;MKKNWKYSLLLIATVFALAMGVFFLFYRFDNKYTARGDQAIQGILYVPDDDSVHYLAREWEYYPDVLLAPQEIKEQKEDYYSRYVSIGEYGGMDMGDKNKSPFGSGTYRMTLVLPEKEKQYAIGLTEIFSAYKLYINGELMGQMGNPDPDNYQEQIQNRVFTFE
;
A
#
# COMPACT_ATOMS: atom_id res chain seq x y z
N MET A 1 5.94 -12.85 -55.14
CA MET A 1 5.46 -12.13 -53.95
C MET A 1 5.06 -12.96 -52.73
N LYS A 2 4.81 -14.28 -52.84
CA LYS A 2 4.36 -15.12 -51.68
C LYS A 2 5.45 -15.53 -50.67
N LYS A 3 6.74 -15.33 -50.98
CA LYS A 3 7.84 -15.81 -50.11
C LYS A 3 8.21 -14.85 -48.97
N ASN A 4 7.96 -13.55 -49.11
CA ASN A 4 8.42 -12.53 -48.16
C ASN A 4 7.47 -12.30 -46.96
N TRP A 5 6.20 -12.63 -47.13
CA TRP A 5 5.23 -12.40 -46.03
C TRP A 5 5.51 -13.28 -44.81
N LYS A 6 6.02 -14.51 -44.99
CA LYS A 6 6.39 -15.41 -43.90
C LYS A 6 7.55 -14.81 -43.07
N TYR A 7 8.55 -14.22 -43.76
CA TYR A 7 9.66 -13.57 -43.07
C TYR A 7 9.21 -12.30 -42.34
N SER A 8 8.31 -11.52 -42.93
CA SER A 8 7.73 -10.34 -42.29
C SER A 8 6.92 -10.75 -41.04
N LEU A 9 6.14 -11.81 -41.14
CA LEU A 9 5.35 -12.32 -40.02
C LEU A 9 6.24 -12.87 -38.91
N LEU A 10 7.31 -13.58 -39.26
CA LEU A 10 8.30 -14.04 -38.29
C LEU A 10 8.99 -12.88 -37.61
N LEU A 11 9.39 -11.86 -38.36
CA LEU A 11 10.01 -10.64 -37.80
C LEU A 11 9.08 -9.96 -36.80
N ILE A 12 7.81 -9.74 -37.17
CA ILE A 12 6.80 -9.12 -36.28
C ILE A 12 6.61 -9.95 -35.01
N ALA A 13 6.49 -11.25 -35.15
CA ALA A 13 6.34 -12.15 -33.99
C ALA A 13 7.57 -12.10 -33.07
N THR A 14 8.78 -12.04 -33.65
CA THR A 14 10.02 -11.92 -32.84
C THR A 14 10.08 -10.60 -32.12
N VAL A 15 9.79 -9.48 -32.80
CA VAL A 15 9.76 -8.15 -32.16
C VAL A 15 8.72 -8.10 -31.06
N PHE A 16 7.54 -8.64 -31.31
CA PHE A 16 6.48 -8.72 -30.28
C PHE A 16 6.91 -9.56 -29.09
N ALA A 17 7.52 -10.72 -29.30
CA ALA A 17 7.99 -11.58 -28.21
C ALA A 17 9.10 -10.89 -27.40
N LEU A 18 10.01 -10.16 -28.06
CA LEU A 18 11.04 -9.38 -27.36
C LEU A 18 10.41 -8.25 -26.53
N ALA A 19 9.47 -7.49 -27.10
CA ALA A 19 8.78 -6.43 -26.39
C ALA A 19 8.01 -6.96 -25.17
N MET A 20 7.31 -8.09 -25.32
CA MET A 20 6.64 -8.77 -24.21
C MET A 20 7.62 -9.29 -23.16
N GLY A 21 8.78 -9.78 -23.56
CA GLY A 21 9.84 -10.21 -22.66
C GLY A 21 10.39 -9.05 -21.84
N VAL A 22 10.66 -7.91 -22.48
CA VAL A 22 11.11 -6.69 -21.80
C VAL A 22 10.03 -6.19 -20.84
N PHE A 23 8.77 -6.11 -21.29
CA PHE A 23 7.64 -5.74 -20.43
C PHE A 23 7.51 -6.65 -19.21
N PHE A 24 7.62 -7.98 -19.43
CA PHE A 24 7.56 -8.95 -18.33
C PHE A 24 8.71 -8.77 -17.32
N LEU A 25 9.93 -8.47 -17.80
CA LEU A 25 11.06 -8.19 -16.93
C LEU A 25 10.79 -6.93 -16.08
N PHE A 26 10.36 -5.84 -16.69
CA PHE A 26 10.01 -4.63 -15.93
C PHE A 26 8.91 -4.91 -14.90
N TYR A 27 7.83 -5.57 -15.32
CA TYR A 27 6.74 -5.94 -14.42
C TYR A 27 7.21 -6.82 -13.26
N ARG A 28 8.09 -7.79 -13.53
CA ARG A 28 8.62 -8.72 -12.51
C ARG A 28 9.53 -8.03 -11.50
N PHE A 29 10.26 -7.01 -11.94
CA PHE A 29 11.17 -6.25 -11.09
C PHE A 29 10.56 -4.94 -10.55
N ASP A 30 9.35 -4.62 -10.91
CA ASP A 30 8.59 -3.55 -10.26
C ASP A 30 8.13 -4.02 -8.87
N ASN A 31 8.91 -3.62 -7.87
CA ASN A 31 8.70 -4.05 -6.48
C ASN A 31 7.33 -3.66 -5.92
N LYS A 32 6.71 -2.62 -6.45
CA LYS A 32 5.38 -2.16 -6.03
C LYS A 32 4.30 -3.23 -6.23
N TYR A 33 4.36 -3.98 -7.35
CA TYR A 33 3.34 -4.95 -7.72
C TYR A 33 3.76 -6.40 -7.48
N THR A 34 5.04 -6.68 -7.40
CA THR A 34 5.59 -8.04 -7.40
C THR A 34 6.35 -8.41 -6.14
N ALA A 35 6.74 -7.44 -5.32
CA ALA A 35 7.33 -7.75 -4.04
C ALA A 35 6.28 -8.43 -3.16
N ARG A 36 6.69 -9.55 -2.59
CA ARG A 36 5.91 -10.14 -1.52
C ARG A 36 6.19 -9.29 -0.29
N GLY A 37 5.17 -8.55 0.18
CA GLY A 37 5.27 -7.85 1.46
C GLY A 37 5.61 -8.83 2.58
N ASP A 38 6.27 -8.33 3.59
CA ASP A 38 6.54 -9.09 4.80
C ASP A 38 5.23 -9.59 5.41
N GLN A 39 5.26 -10.80 5.96
CA GLN A 39 4.06 -11.40 6.54
C GLN A 39 3.82 -10.82 7.93
N ALA A 40 2.96 -9.82 8.02
CA ALA A 40 2.31 -9.48 9.28
C ALA A 40 1.28 -10.57 9.65
N ILE A 41 0.99 -10.69 10.92
CA ILE A 41 -0.05 -11.57 11.46
C ILE A 41 -0.97 -10.73 12.31
N GLN A 42 -2.23 -10.61 11.90
CA GLN A 42 -3.24 -9.84 12.62
C GLN A 42 -2.78 -8.41 12.97
N GLY A 43 -2.27 -7.70 11.99
CA GLY A 43 -1.82 -6.33 12.15
C GLY A 43 -0.49 -6.15 12.88
N ILE A 44 0.25 -7.23 13.15
CA ILE A 44 1.56 -7.17 13.84
C ILE A 44 2.63 -7.70 12.89
N LEU A 45 3.65 -6.89 12.63
CA LEU A 45 4.83 -7.26 11.86
C LEU A 45 6.07 -7.21 12.74
N TYR A 46 6.79 -8.31 12.83
CA TYR A 46 8.13 -8.38 13.40
C TYR A 46 9.14 -8.03 12.29
N VAL A 47 9.72 -6.85 12.39
CA VAL A 47 10.68 -6.37 11.38
C VAL A 47 12.01 -7.09 11.57
N PRO A 48 12.57 -7.75 10.54
CA PRO A 48 13.89 -8.37 10.63
C PRO A 48 14.99 -7.35 10.92
N ASP A 49 16.05 -7.81 11.60
CA ASP A 49 17.23 -6.96 11.86
C ASP A 49 18.19 -7.02 10.66
N ASP A 50 17.74 -6.44 9.56
CA ASP A 50 18.54 -6.29 8.36
C ASP A 50 18.42 -4.85 7.80
N ASP A 51 19.14 -4.55 6.73
CA ASP A 51 19.11 -3.23 6.09
C ASP A 51 18.28 -3.24 4.79
N SER A 52 17.36 -4.21 4.66
CA SER A 52 16.50 -4.33 3.49
C SER A 52 15.29 -3.40 3.56
N VAL A 53 14.63 -3.22 2.41
CA VAL A 53 13.36 -2.51 2.34
C VAL A 53 12.22 -3.50 2.60
N HIS A 54 11.40 -3.19 3.59
CA HIS A 54 10.24 -3.97 3.99
C HIS A 54 8.96 -3.37 3.42
N TYR A 55 8.19 -4.17 2.67
CA TYR A 55 6.93 -3.73 2.07
C TYR A 55 5.76 -4.07 2.97
N LEU A 56 5.18 -3.05 3.58
CA LEU A 56 4.05 -3.16 4.50
C LEU A 56 2.73 -3.31 3.72
N ALA A 57 2.56 -4.45 3.05
CA ALA A 57 1.44 -4.65 2.13
C ALA A 57 0.33 -5.55 2.69
N ARG A 58 0.58 -6.34 3.75
CA ARG A 58 -0.33 -7.41 4.18
C ARG A 58 -0.77 -7.25 5.61
N GLU A 59 -2.00 -7.77 5.87
CA GLU A 59 -2.56 -7.90 7.22
C GLU A 59 -2.67 -6.57 7.99
N TRP A 60 -2.96 -5.47 7.30
CA TRP A 60 -3.32 -4.23 7.97
C TRP A 60 -4.67 -4.39 8.65
N GLU A 61 -4.77 -3.98 9.90
CA GLU A 61 -6.05 -3.79 10.56
C GLU A 61 -6.75 -2.58 9.94
N TYR A 62 -7.95 -2.79 9.43
CA TYR A 62 -8.71 -1.79 8.67
C TYR A 62 -10.07 -1.55 9.29
N TYR A 63 -10.36 -0.30 9.53
CA TYR A 63 -11.64 0.21 10.04
C TYR A 63 -12.35 0.95 8.92
N PRO A 64 -13.36 0.34 8.27
CA PRO A 64 -14.09 0.97 7.17
C PRO A 64 -14.95 2.14 7.68
N ASP A 65 -15.08 3.16 6.84
CA ASP A 65 -15.92 4.35 7.05
C ASP A 65 -15.62 5.19 8.29
N VAL A 66 -14.51 4.94 8.96
CA VAL A 66 -14.16 5.64 10.20
C VAL A 66 -12.75 6.22 10.11
N LEU A 67 -12.59 7.50 10.44
CA LEU A 67 -11.30 8.17 10.58
C LEU A 67 -10.97 8.27 12.08
N LEU A 68 -10.27 7.26 12.58
CA LEU A 68 -9.92 7.15 14.00
C LEU A 68 -8.59 7.84 14.31
N ALA A 69 -8.57 8.65 15.34
CA ALA A 69 -7.33 9.09 15.96
C ALA A 69 -6.73 7.97 16.85
N PRO A 70 -5.41 7.95 17.07
CA PRO A 70 -4.76 6.89 17.86
C PRO A 70 -5.31 6.74 19.28
N GLN A 71 -5.80 7.82 19.89
CA GLN A 71 -6.40 7.80 21.22
C GLN A 71 -7.73 7.07 21.24
N GLU A 72 -8.54 7.20 20.20
CA GLU A 72 -9.85 6.56 20.08
C GLU A 72 -9.69 5.05 19.98
N ILE A 73 -8.66 4.60 19.26
CA ILE A 73 -8.33 3.17 19.15
C ILE A 73 -7.83 2.61 20.50
N LYS A 74 -7.00 3.38 21.24
CA LYS A 74 -6.46 2.95 22.53
C LYS A 74 -7.53 2.87 23.62
N GLU A 75 -8.46 3.81 23.62
CA GLU A 75 -9.48 3.89 24.65
C GLU A 75 -10.64 2.92 24.43
N GLN A 76 -10.71 2.30 23.24
CA GLN A 76 -11.77 1.35 22.84
C GLN A 76 -13.17 1.83 23.24
N LYS A 77 -13.41 3.15 23.07
CA LYS A 77 -14.66 3.79 23.47
C LYS A 77 -15.88 3.25 22.75
N GLU A 78 -15.67 2.72 21.54
CA GLU A 78 -16.70 2.13 20.71
C GLU A 78 -16.19 0.82 20.14
N ASP A 79 -17.10 -0.11 19.92
CA ASP A 79 -16.81 -1.41 19.30
C ASP A 79 -16.82 -1.23 17.76
N TYR A 80 -15.75 -0.63 17.25
CA TYR A 80 -15.61 -0.44 15.80
C TYR A 80 -15.37 -1.78 15.11
N TYR A 81 -16.11 -2.02 14.05
CA TYR A 81 -15.84 -3.16 13.19
C TYR A 81 -14.48 -3.01 12.51
N SER A 82 -13.63 -4.00 12.66
CA SER A 82 -12.34 -4.06 11.98
C SER A 82 -12.12 -5.43 11.33
N ARG A 83 -11.21 -5.47 10.40
CA ARG A 83 -10.76 -6.69 9.72
C ARG A 83 -9.34 -6.50 9.22
N TYR A 84 -8.72 -7.60 8.77
CA TYR A 84 -7.37 -7.55 8.19
C TYR A 84 -7.44 -7.54 6.68
N VAL A 85 -6.71 -6.61 6.06
CA VAL A 85 -6.70 -6.40 4.61
C VAL A 85 -5.28 -6.28 4.08
N SER A 86 -5.10 -6.59 2.80
CA SER A 86 -3.86 -6.31 2.10
C SER A 86 -4.02 -5.02 1.29
N ILE A 87 -3.04 -4.11 1.43
CA ILE A 87 -3.03 -2.84 0.71
C ILE A 87 -2.60 -3.10 -0.74
N GLY A 88 -3.30 -2.47 -1.68
CA GLY A 88 -2.99 -2.58 -3.11
C GLY A 88 -3.63 -3.79 -3.80
N GLU A 89 -4.50 -4.54 -3.13
CA GLU A 89 -5.33 -5.55 -3.79
C GLU A 89 -6.34 -4.92 -4.75
N TYR A 90 -6.50 -5.54 -5.91
CA TYR A 90 -7.54 -5.13 -6.85
C TYR A 90 -8.92 -5.44 -6.27
N GLY A 91 -9.80 -4.45 -6.29
CA GLY A 91 -11.18 -4.65 -5.89
C GLY A 91 -11.80 -3.51 -5.08
N GLY A 92 -11.09 -2.41 -4.93
CA GLY A 92 -11.56 -1.21 -4.22
C GLY A 92 -11.61 -1.37 -2.70
N MET A 93 -12.06 -0.34 -2.03
CA MET A 93 -12.27 -0.35 -0.59
C MET A 93 -13.54 -1.18 -0.29
N ASP A 94 -13.45 -2.07 0.66
CA ASP A 94 -14.64 -2.74 1.19
C ASP A 94 -15.19 -1.89 2.34
N MET A 95 -16.32 -1.27 2.10
CA MET A 95 -17.00 -0.39 3.05
C MET A 95 -17.97 -1.17 3.97
N GLY A 96 -17.81 -2.49 4.08
CA GLY A 96 -18.75 -3.33 4.83
C GLY A 96 -20.04 -3.62 4.08
N ASP A 97 -20.25 -3.05 2.90
CA ASP A 97 -21.37 -3.33 2.00
C ASP A 97 -20.94 -4.35 0.92
N LYS A 98 -21.92 -5.02 0.33
CA LYS A 98 -21.71 -6.03 -0.72
C LYS A 98 -21.18 -5.46 -2.03
N ASN A 99 -21.26 -4.16 -2.22
CA ASN A 99 -20.74 -3.44 -3.37
C ASN A 99 -19.37 -2.85 -3.03
N LYS A 100 -18.32 -3.42 -3.57
CA LYS A 100 -16.98 -2.82 -3.49
C LYS A 100 -16.98 -1.47 -4.20
N SER A 101 -16.54 -0.42 -3.49
CA SER A 101 -16.41 0.93 -4.03
C SER A 101 -14.93 1.34 -3.99
N PRO A 102 -14.41 1.99 -5.03
CA PRO A 102 -13.09 2.61 -4.99
C PRO A 102 -13.10 3.93 -4.17
N PHE A 103 -14.28 4.40 -3.81
CA PHE A 103 -14.46 5.63 -3.01
C PHE A 103 -14.86 5.25 -1.59
N GLY A 104 -14.30 5.94 -0.63
CA GLY A 104 -14.59 5.75 0.78
C GLY A 104 -13.50 6.30 1.66
N SER A 105 -13.71 6.23 2.96
CA SER A 105 -12.74 6.57 3.98
C SER A 105 -12.45 5.37 4.86
N GLY A 106 -11.40 5.44 5.64
CA GLY A 106 -11.09 4.38 6.60
C GLY A 106 -9.76 4.60 7.29
N THR A 107 -9.57 3.89 8.37
CA THR A 107 -8.34 3.90 9.15
C THR A 107 -7.61 2.58 8.97
N TYR A 108 -6.32 2.67 8.68
CA TYR A 108 -5.42 1.52 8.63
C TYR A 108 -4.47 1.59 9.82
N ARG A 109 -4.26 0.46 10.46
CA ARG A 109 -3.35 0.32 11.59
C ARG A 109 -2.44 -0.88 11.41
N MET A 110 -1.18 -0.72 11.80
CA MET A 110 -0.22 -1.82 11.90
C MET A 110 0.70 -1.58 13.09
N THR A 111 1.02 -2.64 13.79
CA THR A 111 2.04 -2.61 14.85
C THR A 111 3.33 -3.17 14.29
N LEU A 112 4.40 -2.37 14.30
CA LEU A 112 5.74 -2.80 13.94
C LEU A 112 6.52 -3.12 15.22
N VAL A 113 6.99 -4.35 15.33
CA VAL A 113 7.92 -4.75 16.39
C VAL A 113 9.33 -4.63 15.81
N LEU A 114 10.00 -3.54 16.18
CA LEU A 114 11.33 -3.24 15.69
C LEU A 114 12.39 -4.00 16.48
N PRO A 115 13.57 -4.30 15.88
CA PRO A 115 14.69 -4.86 16.61
C PRO A 115 15.13 -3.95 17.78
N GLU A 116 15.63 -4.56 18.88
CA GLU A 116 16.12 -3.83 20.05
C GLU A 116 17.46 -3.11 19.77
N LYS A 117 17.46 -2.17 18.84
CA LYS A 117 18.62 -1.32 18.54
C LYS A 117 18.14 0.10 18.34
N GLU A 118 18.92 1.04 18.86
CA GLU A 118 18.78 2.45 18.55
C GLU A 118 19.10 2.68 17.06
N LYS A 119 18.11 2.50 16.22
CA LYS A 119 18.15 2.75 14.77
C LYS A 119 17.15 3.84 14.41
N GLN A 120 17.54 4.69 13.49
CA GLN A 120 16.62 5.57 12.81
C GLN A 120 15.92 4.80 11.69
N TYR A 121 14.60 4.80 11.68
CA TYR A 121 13.77 4.17 10.68
C TYR A 121 13.15 5.22 9.75
N ALA A 122 12.81 4.78 8.55
CA ALA A 122 12.09 5.62 7.60
C ALA A 122 10.93 4.85 6.99
N ILE A 123 9.76 5.50 6.90
CA ILE A 123 8.60 4.98 6.18
C ILE A 123 8.34 5.83 4.95
N GLY A 124 8.31 5.19 3.79
CA GLY A 124 7.96 5.80 2.52
C GLY A 124 6.49 5.58 2.19
N LEU A 125 5.74 6.66 2.04
CA LEU A 125 4.39 6.65 1.51
C LEU A 125 4.42 7.14 0.08
N THR A 126 4.29 6.19 -0.84
CA THR A 126 4.38 6.46 -2.28
C THR A 126 3.07 6.11 -2.97
N GLU A 127 2.69 6.92 -3.96
CA GLU A 127 1.53 6.67 -4.83
C GLU A 127 0.20 6.48 -4.08
N ILE A 128 0.02 7.21 -2.99
CA ILE A 128 -1.28 7.33 -2.34
C ILE A 128 -2.05 8.41 -3.08
N PHE A 129 -3.05 8.01 -3.85
CA PHE A 129 -3.91 8.89 -4.66
C PHE A 129 -5.13 9.38 -3.85
N SER A 130 -4.89 9.77 -2.59
CA SER A 130 -5.94 10.15 -1.65
C SER A 130 -5.37 11.08 -0.58
N ALA A 131 -6.25 11.81 0.11
CA ALA A 131 -5.87 12.51 1.32
C ALA A 131 -5.65 11.53 2.47
N TYR A 132 -4.65 11.81 3.33
CA TYR A 132 -4.38 10.98 4.50
C TYR A 132 -3.75 11.77 5.66
N LYS A 133 -3.85 11.22 6.85
CA LYS A 133 -3.04 11.56 8.03
C LYS A 133 -2.21 10.34 8.42
N LEU A 134 -0.91 10.54 8.66
CA LEU A 134 -0.03 9.51 9.19
C LEU A 134 0.26 9.77 10.66
N TYR A 135 0.05 8.78 11.47
CA TYR A 135 0.42 8.78 12.89
C TYR A 135 1.45 7.67 13.15
N ILE A 136 2.48 7.98 13.93
CA ILE A 136 3.46 6.99 14.42
C ILE A 136 3.51 7.16 15.94
N ASN A 137 3.36 6.06 16.66
CA ASN A 137 3.34 6.04 18.13
C ASN A 137 2.33 7.02 18.77
N GLY A 138 1.28 7.36 18.02
CA GLY A 138 0.23 8.29 18.48
C GLY A 138 0.48 9.74 18.11
N GLU A 139 1.62 10.08 17.53
CA GLU A 139 1.96 11.43 17.09
C GLU A 139 1.65 11.64 15.62
N LEU A 140 1.10 12.79 15.24
CA LEU A 140 0.84 13.15 13.86
C LEU A 140 2.15 13.50 13.16
N MET A 141 2.64 12.59 12.32
CA MET A 141 3.86 12.78 11.54
C MET A 141 3.63 13.63 10.29
N GLY A 142 2.46 13.56 9.71
CA GLY A 142 2.13 14.33 8.52
C GLY A 142 0.70 14.17 8.03
N GLN A 143 0.33 15.10 7.18
CA GLN A 143 -0.99 15.13 6.53
C GLN A 143 -0.80 15.50 5.07
N MET A 144 -1.52 14.82 4.18
CA MET A 144 -1.64 15.14 2.77
C MET A 144 -3.10 15.39 2.44
N GLY A 145 -3.39 16.62 1.97
CA GLY A 145 -4.76 17.04 1.75
C GLY A 145 -5.60 17.06 3.02
N ASN A 146 -6.91 16.95 2.87
CA ASN A 146 -7.85 16.81 3.97
C ASN A 146 -8.68 15.54 3.79
N PRO A 147 -8.52 14.52 4.65
CA PRO A 147 -9.27 13.27 4.54
C PRO A 147 -10.69 13.33 5.09
N ASP A 148 -11.11 14.44 5.72
CA ASP A 148 -12.45 14.62 6.26
C ASP A 148 -13.50 14.50 5.13
N PRO A 149 -14.45 13.57 5.20
CA PRO A 149 -15.46 13.38 4.16
C PRO A 149 -16.28 14.64 3.85
N ASP A 150 -16.54 15.49 4.85
CA ASP A 150 -17.32 16.72 4.68
C ASP A 150 -16.52 17.85 3.99
N ASN A 151 -15.19 17.79 4.08
CA ASN A 151 -14.30 18.81 3.53
C ASN A 151 -13.11 18.16 2.77
N TYR A 152 -13.35 17.09 2.09
CA TYR A 152 -12.31 16.32 1.40
C TYR A 152 -11.53 17.17 0.40
N GLN A 153 -10.20 17.12 0.51
CA GLN A 153 -9.28 17.74 -0.44
C GLN A 153 -8.14 16.77 -0.72
N GLU A 154 -8.05 16.30 -1.95
CA GLU A 154 -6.96 15.42 -2.35
C GLU A 154 -5.63 16.19 -2.46
N GLN A 155 -4.54 15.53 -2.11
CA GLN A 155 -3.20 15.97 -2.39
C GLN A 155 -2.33 14.74 -2.62
N ILE A 156 -1.72 14.65 -3.81
CA ILE A 156 -0.91 13.51 -4.21
C ILE A 156 0.56 13.92 -4.14
N GLN A 157 1.30 13.32 -3.21
CA GLN A 157 2.73 13.54 -3.07
C GLN A 157 3.40 12.35 -2.40
N ASN A 158 4.50 11.89 -2.97
CA ASN A 158 5.37 10.92 -2.32
C ASN A 158 6.08 11.56 -1.13
N ARG A 159 6.06 10.91 0.01
CA ARG A 159 6.68 11.39 1.25
C ARG A 159 7.45 10.28 1.93
N VAL A 160 8.53 10.68 2.59
CA VAL A 160 9.30 9.82 3.49
C VAL A 160 9.31 10.48 4.86
N PHE A 161 8.98 9.72 5.88
CA PHE A 161 8.97 10.15 7.27
C PHE A 161 10.00 9.32 8.04
N THR A 162 10.80 9.99 8.88
CA THR A 162 11.78 9.33 9.74
C THR A 162 11.31 9.33 11.18
N PHE A 163 11.61 8.25 11.91
CA PHE A 163 11.24 8.10 13.32
C PHE A 163 12.28 7.20 14.04
N GLU A 164 12.29 7.24 15.36
CA GLU A 164 13.14 6.47 16.26
C GLU A 164 12.32 5.54 17.15
#